data_5f6c442b63215e4c8f788fa13518872b
#
_entry.id   5f6c442b63215e4c8f788fa13518872b
#
_cell.length_a   1.000
_cell.length_b   1.000
_cell.length_c   1.000
_cell.angle_alpha   90.00
_cell.angle_beta   90.00
_cell.angle_gamma   90.00
#
_symmetry.space_group_name_H-M   'P 1'
#
loop_
_entity.id
_entity.type
_entity.pdbx_description
1 polymer ?
#
loop_
_entity_poly.entity_id
_entity_poly.type
_entity_poly.pdbx_seq_one_letter_code
_entity_poly.pdbx_strand_id
1 'polypeptide(L)'
;MSLFDLSGKVALVTGSSRGIGKAIAVQMAAHGARVVISSRKQESCDAVAAEITAAGGTALARACHVGHKEELRALVEASVAAFGRIDVLVCNAATNPHFGPSATMSDEAFDKLIHTNLYSNMWLCNMTLPAMAERKDGAVIIVSSVSGFMGSALLGGYGISKAADMQLARNLAVEWGAHNIRVNCLAPGVIRTQFSKALWADAARAEALARAYPLKRLGDPDDVAGVAVMLAARAGSFITGQTIVIDGGGLIGGGERLL
;
A
#
# COMPACT_ATOMS: atom_id res chain seq x y z
N MET A 1 -20.16 13.29 12.86
CA MET A 1 -19.32 12.28 12.22
C MET A 1 -17.86 12.64 12.45
N SER A 2 -17.03 11.68 12.81
CA SER A 2 -15.56 11.85 12.94
C SER A 2 -14.97 12.23 11.57
N LEU A 3 -13.86 12.99 11.58
CA LEU A 3 -13.07 13.24 10.35
C LEU A 3 -12.50 11.97 9.73
N PHE A 4 -12.36 10.92 10.54
CA PHE A 4 -11.79 9.62 10.17
C PHE A 4 -12.85 8.53 9.91
N ASP A 5 -14.15 8.91 9.91
CA ASP A 5 -15.25 7.98 9.66
C ASP A 5 -15.25 7.50 8.21
N LEU A 6 -15.28 6.18 8.05
CA LEU A 6 -15.35 5.47 6.76
C LEU A 6 -16.68 4.68 6.62
N SER A 7 -17.68 4.96 7.47
CA SER A 7 -18.99 4.29 7.40
C SER A 7 -19.59 4.43 5.99
N GLY A 8 -20.08 3.32 5.45
CA GLY A 8 -20.63 3.25 4.10
C GLY A 8 -19.61 3.17 2.96
N LYS A 9 -18.32 3.34 3.22
CA LYS A 9 -17.25 3.18 2.23
C LYS A 9 -16.87 1.71 2.03
N VAL A 10 -16.40 1.40 0.84
CA VAL A 10 -15.84 0.10 0.49
C VAL A 10 -14.37 0.27 0.14
N ALA A 11 -13.49 -0.43 0.84
CA ALA A 11 -12.05 -0.39 0.63
C ALA A 11 -11.54 -1.71 0.07
N LEU A 12 -10.90 -1.68 -1.10
CA LEU A 12 -10.15 -2.81 -1.67
C LEU A 12 -8.67 -2.65 -1.32
N VAL A 13 -8.10 -3.63 -0.60
CA VAL A 13 -6.69 -3.60 -0.16
C VAL A 13 -5.94 -4.80 -0.72
N THR A 14 -4.96 -4.58 -1.58
CA THR A 14 -4.11 -5.66 -2.11
C THR A 14 -2.97 -6.00 -1.16
N GLY A 15 -2.54 -7.27 -1.13
CA GLY A 15 -1.49 -7.73 -0.21
C GLY A 15 -1.90 -7.64 1.26
N SER A 16 -3.18 -7.75 1.57
CA SER A 16 -3.76 -7.48 2.90
C SER A 16 -3.88 -8.70 3.82
N SER A 17 -3.24 -9.82 3.49
CA SER A 17 -3.21 -10.99 4.39
C SER A 17 -2.20 -10.88 5.54
N ARG A 18 -1.31 -9.88 5.53
CA ARG A 18 -0.28 -9.64 6.56
C ARG A 18 0.35 -8.25 6.44
N GLY A 19 1.14 -7.88 7.47
CA GLY A 19 1.96 -6.67 7.48
C GLY A 19 1.14 -5.38 7.29
N ILE A 20 1.68 -4.44 6.52
CA ILE A 20 1.08 -3.12 6.30
C ILE A 20 -0.33 -3.24 5.72
N GLY A 21 -0.52 -4.06 4.68
CA GLY A 21 -1.83 -4.22 4.05
C GLY A 21 -2.90 -4.78 4.99
N LYS A 22 -2.54 -5.74 5.87
CA LYS A 22 -3.43 -6.24 6.92
C LYS A 22 -3.80 -5.13 7.90
N ALA A 23 -2.82 -4.41 8.43
CA ALA A 23 -3.06 -3.31 9.37
C ALA A 23 -3.97 -2.24 8.76
N ILE A 24 -3.72 -1.84 7.50
CA ILE A 24 -4.59 -0.89 6.79
C ILE A 24 -6.02 -1.41 6.71
N ALA A 25 -6.22 -2.67 6.29
CA ALA A 25 -7.56 -3.25 6.14
C ALA A 25 -8.29 -3.33 7.49
N VAL A 26 -7.62 -3.78 8.55
CA VAL A 26 -8.18 -3.85 9.91
C VAL A 26 -8.56 -2.47 10.42
N GLN A 27 -7.68 -1.47 10.27
CA GLN A 27 -7.96 -0.11 10.72
C GLN A 27 -9.08 0.54 9.89
N MET A 28 -9.14 0.34 8.57
CA MET A 28 -10.27 0.85 7.76
C MET A 28 -11.59 0.21 8.18
N ALA A 29 -11.61 -1.09 8.50
CA ALA A 29 -12.81 -1.76 9.01
C ALA A 29 -13.23 -1.22 10.40
N ALA A 30 -12.27 -0.99 11.30
CA ALA A 30 -12.52 -0.40 12.61
C ALA A 30 -13.11 1.02 12.53
N HIS A 31 -12.83 1.74 11.42
CA HIS A 31 -13.42 3.06 11.14
C HIS A 31 -14.71 2.99 10.30
N GLY A 32 -15.31 1.79 10.14
CA GLY A 32 -16.63 1.60 9.55
C GLY A 32 -16.64 1.21 8.06
N ALA A 33 -15.49 1.03 7.41
CA ALA A 33 -15.48 0.58 6.03
C ALA A 33 -15.82 -0.92 5.91
N ARG A 34 -16.49 -1.30 4.82
CA ARG A 34 -16.51 -2.68 4.34
C ARG A 34 -15.21 -2.92 3.57
N VAL A 35 -14.49 -3.99 3.87
CA VAL A 35 -13.14 -4.20 3.31
C VAL A 35 -13.05 -5.45 2.47
N VAL A 36 -12.32 -5.37 1.36
CA VAL A 36 -11.94 -6.53 0.54
C VAL A 36 -10.49 -6.87 0.84
N ILE A 37 -10.29 -8.06 1.40
CA ILE A 37 -8.98 -8.63 1.73
C ILE A 37 -8.50 -9.45 0.54
N SER A 38 -7.33 -9.12 0.01
CA SER A 38 -6.79 -9.82 -1.14
C SER A 38 -5.31 -10.11 -1.03
N SER A 39 -4.94 -11.35 -1.29
CA SER A 39 -3.58 -11.85 -1.48
C SER A 39 -3.61 -13.14 -2.29
N ARG A 40 -2.44 -13.75 -2.56
CA ARG A 40 -2.34 -14.98 -3.40
C ARG A 40 -2.97 -16.23 -2.80
N LYS A 41 -3.12 -16.32 -1.47
CA LYS A 41 -3.66 -17.51 -0.76
C LYS A 41 -5.00 -17.18 -0.14
N GLN A 42 -6.04 -17.91 -0.56
CA GLN A 42 -7.41 -17.72 -0.04
C GLN A 42 -7.47 -17.89 1.47
N GLU A 43 -6.91 -18.95 2.01
CA GLU A 43 -6.89 -19.24 3.46
C GLU A 43 -6.34 -18.09 4.30
N SER A 44 -5.27 -17.42 3.77
CA SER A 44 -4.67 -16.27 4.46
C SER A 44 -5.57 -15.02 4.40
N CYS A 45 -6.38 -14.88 3.36
CA CYS A 45 -7.38 -13.82 3.24
C CYS A 45 -8.56 -14.10 4.16
N ASP A 46 -9.03 -15.35 4.20
CA ASP A 46 -10.14 -15.80 5.06
C ASP A 46 -9.83 -15.57 6.53
N ALA A 47 -8.61 -15.87 6.97
CA ALA A 47 -8.18 -15.64 8.35
C ALA A 47 -8.30 -14.16 8.76
N VAL A 48 -7.88 -13.21 7.88
CA VAL A 48 -8.00 -11.78 8.18
C VAL A 48 -9.45 -11.30 8.11
N ALA A 49 -10.23 -11.81 7.15
CA ALA A 49 -11.65 -11.49 7.06
C ALA A 49 -12.42 -11.97 8.31
N ALA A 50 -12.10 -13.16 8.82
CA ALA A 50 -12.68 -13.69 10.07
C ALA A 50 -12.32 -12.82 11.27
N GLU A 51 -11.05 -12.37 11.38
CA GLU A 51 -10.60 -11.45 12.43
C GLU A 51 -11.40 -10.14 12.42
N ILE A 52 -11.57 -9.53 11.24
CA ILE A 52 -12.35 -8.29 11.09
C ILE A 52 -13.82 -8.52 11.44
N THR A 53 -14.41 -9.65 11.02
CA THR A 53 -15.80 -9.97 11.31
C THR A 53 -16.01 -10.25 12.80
N ALA A 54 -15.08 -10.93 13.45
CA ALA A 54 -15.12 -11.16 14.91
C ALA A 54 -15.04 -9.84 15.71
N ALA A 55 -14.39 -8.82 15.16
CA ALA A 55 -14.35 -7.47 15.73
C ALA A 55 -15.59 -6.60 15.37
N GLY A 56 -16.60 -7.16 14.71
CA GLY A 56 -17.83 -6.46 14.33
C GLY A 56 -17.76 -5.72 12.99
N GLY A 57 -16.66 -5.85 12.24
CA GLY A 57 -16.52 -5.27 10.91
C GLY A 57 -17.12 -6.15 9.81
N THR A 58 -17.03 -5.68 8.57
CA THR A 58 -17.50 -6.42 7.38
C THR A 58 -16.35 -6.60 6.40
N ALA A 59 -16.05 -7.84 6.05
CA ALA A 59 -14.94 -8.16 5.13
C ALA A 59 -15.34 -9.22 4.09
N LEU A 60 -14.79 -9.10 2.88
CA LEU A 60 -14.79 -10.10 1.83
C LEU A 60 -13.35 -10.57 1.61
N ALA A 61 -13.12 -11.88 1.63
CA ALA A 61 -11.83 -12.47 1.28
C ALA A 61 -11.82 -12.95 -0.18
N ARG A 62 -10.84 -12.52 -0.97
CA ARG A 62 -10.69 -12.96 -2.36
C ARG A 62 -9.21 -13.14 -2.73
N ALA A 63 -8.83 -14.37 -3.08
CA ALA A 63 -7.49 -14.62 -3.60
C ALA A 63 -7.29 -13.93 -4.94
N CYS A 64 -6.09 -13.34 -5.12
CA CYS A 64 -5.68 -12.72 -6.38
C CYS A 64 -4.16 -12.61 -6.45
N HIS A 65 -3.58 -13.00 -7.57
CA HIS A 65 -2.20 -12.72 -7.91
C HIS A 65 -2.12 -11.42 -8.71
N VAL A 66 -1.67 -10.32 -8.09
CA VAL A 66 -1.71 -8.98 -8.71
C VAL A 66 -0.90 -8.85 -10.00
N GLY A 67 0.04 -9.74 -10.28
CA GLY A 67 0.77 -9.80 -11.55
C GLY A 67 -0.08 -10.31 -12.73
N HIS A 68 -1.31 -10.76 -12.51
CA HIS A 68 -2.20 -11.27 -13.54
C HIS A 68 -3.41 -10.34 -13.70
N LYS A 69 -3.47 -9.66 -14.84
CA LYS A 69 -4.50 -8.64 -15.10
C LYS A 69 -5.92 -9.17 -15.00
N GLU A 70 -6.16 -10.41 -15.47
CA GLU A 70 -7.49 -11.03 -15.41
C GLU A 70 -7.92 -11.40 -13.99
N GLU A 71 -6.97 -11.80 -13.13
CA GLU A 71 -7.28 -12.02 -11.72
C GLU A 71 -7.63 -10.69 -11.00
N LEU A 72 -6.96 -9.59 -11.36
CA LEU A 72 -7.32 -8.26 -10.86
C LEU A 72 -8.72 -7.83 -11.31
N ARG A 73 -9.09 -8.13 -12.57
CA ARG A 73 -10.44 -7.86 -13.08
C ARG A 73 -11.47 -8.64 -12.28
N ALA A 74 -11.27 -9.94 -12.10
CA ALA A 74 -12.15 -10.79 -11.30
C ALA A 74 -12.24 -10.34 -9.83
N LEU A 75 -11.16 -9.79 -9.26
CA LEU A 75 -11.15 -9.21 -7.92
C LEU A 75 -12.04 -7.97 -7.84
N VAL A 76 -11.92 -7.05 -8.80
CA VAL A 76 -12.74 -5.83 -8.87
C VAL A 76 -14.21 -6.18 -9.05
N GLU A 77 -14.53 -7.10 -10.00
CA GLU A 77 -15.89 -7.56 -10.24
C GLU A 77 -16.52 -8.22 -9.00
N ALA A 78 -15.77 -9.10 -8.31
CA ALA A 78 -16.24 -9.72 -7.08
C ALA A 78 -16.47 -8.69 -5.95
N SER A 79 -15.61 -7.66 -5.87
CA SER A 79 -15.77 -6.58 -4.90
C SER A 79 -17.04 -5.76 -5.15
N VAL A 80 -17.28 -5.42 -6.41
CA VAL A 80 -18.49 -4.69 -6.83
C VAL A 80 -19.76 -5.55 -6.68
N ALA A 81 -19.70 -6.83 -7.02
CA ALA A 81 -20.83 -7.74 -6.85
C ALA A 81 -21.22 -7.88 -5.35
N ALA A 82 -20.25 -7.94 -4.45
CA ALA A 82 -20.51 -8.10 -3.03
C ALA A 82 -20.96 -6.81 -2.32
N PHE A 83 -20.38 -5.67 -2.69
CA PHE A 83 -20.55 -4.41 -1.95
C PHE A 83 -21.12 -3.26 -2.78
N GLY A 84 -21.36 -3.47 -4.07
CA GLY A 84 -21.95 -2.50 -5.00
C GLY A 84 -20.97 -1.45 -5.54
N ARG A 85 -19.81 -1.24 -4.89
CA ARG A 85 -18.87 -0.18 -5.25
C ARG A 85 -17.48 -0.40 -4.64
N ILE A 86 -16.50 0.35 -5.11
CA ILE A 86 -15.20 0.56 -4.46
C ILE A 86 -15.01 2.06 -4.31
N ASP A 87 -14.78 2.54 -3.08
CA ASP A 87 -14.56 3.95 -2.76
C ASP A 87 -13.10 4.25 -2.46
N VAL A 88 -12.41 3.25 -1.89
CA VAL A 88 -11.00 3.35 -1.53
C VAL A 88 -10.27 2.19 -2.17
N LEU A 89 -9.23 2.49 -2.95
CA LEU A 89 -8.31 1.50 -3.49
C LEU A 89 -6.95 1.65 -2.79
N VAL A 90 -6.46 0.56 -2.18
CA VAL A 90 -5.11 0.52 -1.58
C VAL A 90 -4.26 -0.48 -2.35
N CYS A 91 -3.35 0.05 -3.16
CA CYS A 91 -2.33 -0.70 -3.89
C CYS A 91 -1.13 -0.92 -2.96
N ASN A 92 -1.13 -2.05 -2.22
CA ASN A 92 -0.08 -2.35 -1.25
C ASN A 92 0.75 -3.59 -1.62
N ALA A 93 0.21 -4.50 -2.45
CA ALA A 93 0.96 -5.69 -2.86
C ALA A 93 2.24 -5.32 -3.62
N ALA A 94 3.36 -5.87 -3.19
CA ALA A 94 4.66 -5.63 -3.81
C ALA A 94 5.58 -6.86 -3.71
N THR A 95 6.62 -6.85 -4.54
CA THR A 95 7.71 -7.83 -4.51
C THR A 95 9.05 -7.13 -4.62
N ASN A 96 10.09 -7.78 -4.14
CA ASN A 96 11.48 -7.45 -4.44
C ASN A 96 12.24 -8.77 -4.70
N PRO A 97 12.36 -9.21 -5.95
CA PRO A 97 12.97 -10.48 -6.28
C PRO A 97 14.51 -10.46 -6.27
N HIS A 98 15.12 -9.27 -6.19
CA HIS A 98 16.57 -9.10 -6.24
C HIS A 98 17.07 -8.22 -5.11
N PHE A 99 18.13 -8.64 -4.43
CA PHE A 99 18.84 -7.87 -3.43
C PHE A 99 20.33 -7.87 -3.77
N GLY A 100 20.80 -6.82 -4.40
CA GLY A 100 22.16 -6.69 -4.91
C GLY A 100 22.31 -5.53 -5.89
N PRO A 101 23.50 -5.32 -6.45
CA PRO A 101 23.75 -4.29 -7.46
C PRO A 101 22.84 -4.45 -8.68
N SER A 102 22.41 -3.34 -9.28
CA SER A 102 21.56 -3.36 -10.47
C SER A 102 22.16 -4.13 -11.65
N ALA A 103 23.49 -4.13 -11.78
CA ALA A 103 24.20 -4.86 -12.81
C ALA A 103 24.07 -6.41 -12.69
N THR A 104 23.63 -6.93 -11.54
CA THR A 104 23.42 -8.37 -11.31
C THR A 104 21.94 -8.77 -11.32
N MET A 105 21.05 -7.82 -11.57
CA MET A 105 19.61 -8.10 -11.71
C MET A 105 19.33 -8.65 -13.12
N SER A 106 18.67 -9.81 -13.21
CA SER A 106 18.25 -10.34 -14.51
C SER A 106 17.02 -9.58 -15.05
N ASP A 107 16.83 -9.61 -16.37
CA ASP A 107 15.69 -9.01 -17.03
C ASP A 107 14.37 -9.59 -16.51
N GLU A 108 14.28 -10.90 -16.27
CA GLU A 108 13.09 -11.55 -15.74
C GLU A 108 12.77 -11.11 -14.32
N ALA A 109 13.80 -10.84 -13.49
CA ALA A 109 13.62 -10.31 -12.15
C ALA A 109 13.10 -8.86 -12.20
N PHE A 110 13.63 -8.05 -13.11
CA PHE A 110 13.18 -6.68 -13.32
C PHE A 110 11.75 -6.64 -13.88
N ASP A 111 11.44 -7.45 -14.90
CA ASP A 111 10.10 -7.58 -15.45
C ASP A 111 9.08 -7.97 -14.39
N LYS A 112 9.39 -9.00 -13.59
CA LYS A 112 8.54 -9.41 -12.47
C LYS A 112 8.31 -8.31 -11.46
N LEU A 113 9.36 -7.53 -11.16
CA LEU A 113 9.31 -6.39 -10.26
C LEU A 113 8.33 -5.32 -10.79
N ILE A 114 8.52 -4.89 -12.05
CA ILE A 114 7.71 -3.85 -12.68
C ILE A 114 6.26 -4.31 -12.85
N HIS A 115 6.03 -5.55 -13.30
CA HIS A 115 4.68 -6.09 -13.42
C HIS A 115 3.94 -6.12 -12.07
N THR A 116 4.63 -6.56 -11.00
CA THR A 116 3.99 -6.67 -9.69
C THR A 116 3.81 -5.32 -9.01
N ASN A 117 4.80 -4.43 -9.08
CA ASN A 117 4.80 -3.20 -8.28
C ASN A 117 4.16 -2.01 -9.02
N LEU A 118 4.24 -1.94 -10.35
CA LEU A 118 3.77 -0.80 -11.12
C LEU A 118 2.58 -1.12 -12.02
N TYR A 119 2.69 -2.14 -12.91
CA TYR A 119 1.58 -2.47 -13.83
C TYR A 119 0.31 -2.86 -13.07
N SER A 120 0.42 -3.64 -11.99
CA SER A 120 -0.74 -4.03 -11.18
C SER A 120 -1.47 -2.82 -10.61
N ASN A 121 -0.73 -1.81 -10.12
CA ASN A 121 -1.29 -0.58 -9.56
C ASN A 121 -2.01 0.22 -10.66
N MET A 122 -1.36 0.37 -11.83
CA MET A 122 -1.95 1.06 -12.98
C MET A 122 -3.21 0.34 -13.48
N TRP A 123 -3.21 -1.00 -13.58
CA TRP A 123 -4.39 -1.76 -14.00
C TRP A 123 -5.55 -1.61 -13.03
N LEU A 124 -5.30 -1.72 -11.72
CA LEU A 124 -6.34 -1.53 -10.71
C LEU A 124 -6.92 -0.11 -10.75
N CYS A 125 -6.07 0.91 -10.87
CA CYS A 125 -6.54 2.28 -11.03
C CYS A 125 -7.45 2.41 -12.27
N ASN A 126 -7.03 1.90 -13.42
CA ASN A 126 -7.82 1.95 -14.65
C ASN A 126 -9.15 1.20 -14.56
N MET A 127 -9.23 0.15 -13.73
CA MET A 127 -10.47 -0.62 -13.52
C MET A 127 -11.41 0.04 -12.50
N THR A 128 -10.93 0.89 -11.60
CA THR A 128 -11.73 1.43 -10.49
C THR A 128 -12.06 2.92 -10.64
N LEU A 129 -11.13 3.72 -11.19
CA LEU A 129 -11.27 5.17 -11.30
C LEU A 129 -12.49 5.63 -12.11
N PRO A 130 -12.87 5.00 -13.25
CA PRO A 130 -14.05 5.44 -14.00
C PRO A 130 -15.33 5.44 -13.15
N ALA A 131 -15.59 4.35 -12.43
CA ALA A 131 -16.77 4.25 -11.56
C ALA A 131 -16.70 5.19 -10.34
N MET A 132 -15.50 5.49 -9.81
CA MET A 132 -15.31 6.53 -8.79
C MET A 132 -15.63 7.93 -9.36
N ALA A 133 -15.21 8.21 -10.61
CA ALA A 133 -15.42 9.49 -11.28
C ALA A 133 -16.90 9.79 -11.53
N GLU A 134 -17.68 8.79 -11.93
CA GLU A 134 -19.14 8.91 -12.10
C GLU A 134 -19.83 9.36 -10.80
N ARG A 135 -19.34 8.89 -9.66
CA ARG A 135 -19.86 9.25 -8.34
C ARG A 135 -19.23 10.52 -7.76
N LYS A 136 -18.18 11.05 -8.38
CA LYS A 136 -17.37 12.16 -7.89
C LYS A 136 -16.87 11.93 -6.45
N ASP A 137 -16.44 10.70 -6.16
CA ASP A 137 -16.01 10.29 -4.82
C ASP A 137 -15.08 9.08 -4.90
N GLY A 138 -13.81 9.29 -4.55
CA GLY A 138 -12.81 8.22 -4.56
C GLY A 138 -11.49 8.61 -3.90
N ALA A 139 -10.81 7.60 -3.31
CA ALA A 139 -9.46 7.73 -2.79
C ALA A 139 -8.60 6.55 -3.24
N VAL A 140 -7.44 6.83 -3.82
CA VAL A 140 -6.43 5.83 -4.15
C VAL A 140 -5.20 6.08 -3.30
N ILE A 141 -4.69 5.01 -2.70
CA ILE A 141 -3.49 5.02 -1.85
C ILE A 141 -2.52 3.98 -2.40
N ILE A 142 -1.35 4.41 -2.81
CA ILE A 142 -0.30 3.52 -3.32
C ILE A 142 0.78 3.40 -2.25
N VAL A 143 1.07 2.19 -1.79
CA VAL A 143 2.14 1.96 -0.83
C VAL A 143 3.47 1.83 -1.57
N SER A 144 4.22 2.93 -1.57
CA SER A 144 5.56 3.05 -2.12
C SER A 144 6.63 2.69 -1.06
N SER A 145 7.73 3.42 -0.98
CA SER A 145 8.82 3.24 -0.02
C SER A 145 9.72 4.47 -0.01
N VAL A 146 10.42 4.73 1.09
CA VAL A 146 11.55 5.68 1.12
C VAL A 146 12.63 5.35 0.10
N SER A 147 12.75 4.09 -0.33
CA SER A 147 13.66 3.67 -1.40
C SER A 147 13.40 4.36 -2.75
N GLY A 148 12.22 4.93 -2.95
CA GLY A 148 11.92 5.73 -4.15
C GLY A 148 12.50 7.14 -4.12
N PHE A 149 13.02 7.59 -2.98
CA PHE A 149 13.65 8.91 -2.82
C PHE A 149 15.18 8.89 -2.86
N MET A 150 15.79 7.71 -2.68
CA MET A 150 17.23 7.60 -2.51
C MET A 150 17.84 6.52 -3.41
N GLY A 151 19.11 6.70 -3.77
CA GLY A 151 19.92 5.66 -4.40
C GLY A 151 20.26 4.55 -3.42
N SER A 152 20.37 3.32 -3.92
CA SER A 152 20.82 2.16 -3.13
C SER A 152 21.68 1.25 -3.99
N ALA A 153 22.79 0.79 -3.43
CA ALA A 153 23.66 -0.21 -4.07
C ALA A 153 23.00 -1.62 -4.09
N LEU A 154 21.96 -1.85 -3.29
CA LEU A 154 21.35 -3.16 -3.08
C LEU A 154 19.87 -3.25 -3.48
N LEU A 155 19.20 -2.12 -3.62
CA LEU A 155 17.76 -2.05 -3.88
C LEU A 155 17.42 -1.20 -5.11
N GLY A 156 18.37 -1.04 -6.06
CA GLY A 156 18.22 -0.12 -7.19
C GLY A 156 16.94 -0.35 -8.00
N GLY A 157 16.69 -1.57 -8.45
CA GLY A 157 15.48 -1.91 -9.19
C GLY A 157 14.20 -1.67 -8.38
N TYR A 158 14.20 -2.06 -7.10
CA TYR A 158 13.07 -1.80 -6.20
C TYR A 158 12.82 -0.29 -6.05
N GLY A 159 13.87 0.50 -5.82
CA GLY A 159 13.79 1.95 -5.74
C GLY A 159 13.17 2.57 -6.99
N ILE A 160 13.58 2.10 -8.20
CA ILE A 160 12.98 2.52 -9.48
C ILE A 160 11.47 2.29 -9.49
N SER A 161 11.01 1.08 -9.12
CA SER A 161 9.58 0.77 -9.09
C SER A 161 8.82 1.66 -8.10
N LYS A 162 9.42 1.98 -6.95
CA LYS A 162 8.80 2.80 -5.92
C LYS A 162 8.80 4.31 -6.26
N ALA A 163 9.81 4.80 -6.97
CA ALA A 163 9.78 6.14 -7.56
C ALA A 163 8.69 6.26 -8.65
N ALA A 164 8.54 5.22 -9.48
CA ALA A 164 7.48 5.17 -10.49
C ALA A 164 6.07 5.21 -9.86
N ASP A 165 5.84 4.52 -8.74
CA ASP A 165 4.58 4.61 -7.96
C ASP A 165 4.26 6.07 -7.56
N MET A 166 5.26 6.82 -7.12
CA MET A 166 5.10 8.23 -6.72
C MET A 166 4.72 9.11 -7.93
N GLN A 167 5.33 8.86 -9.09
CA GLN A 167 4.99 9.59 -10.31
C GLN A 167 3.60 9.19 -10.82
N LEU A 168 3.23 7.92 -10.76
CA LEU A 168 1.89 7.43 -11.10
C LEU A 168 0.82 8.16 -10.26
N ALA A 169 1.04 8.27 -8.95
CA ALA A 169 0.11 8.97 -8.07
C ALA A 169 -0.06 10.45 -8.45
N ARG A 170 1.02 11.15 -8.79
CA ARG A 170 0.96 12.56 -9.24
C ARG A 170 0.16 12.71 -10.53
N ASN A 171 0.42 11.85 -11.51
CA ASN A 171 -0.30 11.87 -12.79
C ASN A 171 -1.80 11.64 -12.59
N LEU A 172 -2.15 10.57 -11.88
CA LEU A 172 -3.56 10.25 -11.62
C LEU A 172 -4.27 11.32 -10.78
N ALA A 173 -3.57 11.97 -9.84
CA ALA A 173 -4.14 13.09 -9.09
C ALA A 173 -4.50 14.29 -9.99
N VAL A 174 -3.68 14.60 -10.99
CA VAL A 174 -3.97 15.66 -11.98
C VAL A 174 -5.09 15.24 -12.93
N GLU A 175 -5.04 14.01 -13.44
CA GLU A 175 -6.02 13.49 -14.40
C GLU A 175 -7.43 13.41 -13.82
N TRP A 176 -7.56 12.99 -12.57
CA TRP A 176 -8.84 12.66 -11.94
C TRP A 176 -9.32 13.63 -10.86
N GLY A 177 -8.50 14.63 -10.52
CA GLY A 177 -8.82 15.60 -9.47
C GLY A 177 -10.12 16.38 -9.70
N ALA A 178 -10.43 16.74 -10.97
CA ALA A 178 -11.69 17.40 -11.34
C ALA A 178 -12.95 16.56 -11.04
N HIS A 179 -12.77 15.23 -10.88
CA HIS A 179 -13.82 14.30 -10.50
C HIS A 179 -13.87 14.03 -8.99
N ASN A 180 -13.21 14.87 -8.17
CA ASN A 180 -13.11 14.70 -6.72
C ASN A 180 -12.48 13.36 -6.31
N ILE A 181 -11.50 12.89 -7.08
CA ILE A 181 -10.72 11.70 -6.76
C ILE A 181 -9.34 12.13 -6.26
N ARG A 182 -8.93 11.58 -5.14
CA ARG A 182 -7.64 11.85 -4.52
C ARG A 182 -6.72 10.64 -4.68
N VAL A 183 -5.51 10.87 -5.13
CA VAL A 183 -4.50 9.81 -5.33
C VAL A 183 -3.22 10.21 -4.61
N ASN A 184 -2.78 9.40 -3.65
CA ASN A 184 -1.60 9.67 -2.85
C ASN A 184 -0.73 8.43 -2.68
N CYS A 185 0.55 8.64 -2.38
CA CYS A 185 1.48 7.60 -1.97
C CYS A 185 1.76 7.65 -0.48
N LEU A 186 2.00 6.48 0.10
CA LEU A 186 2.69 6.31 1.37
C LEU A 186 4.11 5.82 1.10
N ALA A 187 5.11 6.41 1.74
CA ALA A 187 6.50 5.99 1.64
C ALA A 187 7.03 5.56 3.01
N PRO A 188 6.77 4.30 3.42
CA PRO A 188 7.29 3.78 4.67
C PRO A 188 8.82 3.63 4.65
N GLY A 189 9.44 3.83 5.81
CA GLY A 189 10.78 3.36 6.12
C GLY A 189 10.80 1.85 6.41
N VAL A 190 11.71 1.38 7.25
CA VAL A 190 11.72 -0.03 7.67
C VAL A 190 10.61 -0.27 8.70
N ILE A 191 9.57 -0.99 8.25
CA ILE A 191 8.42 -1.42 9.06
C ILE A 191 8.59 -2.90 9.41
N ARG A 192 8.34 -3.31 10.64
CA ARG A 192 8.44 -4.70 11.12
C ARG A 192 7.37 -5.57 10.47
N THR A 193 7.72 -6.21 9.36
CA THR A 193 6.86 -7.11 8.61
C THR A 193 7.62 -8.34 8.14
N GLN A 194 6.92 -9.36 7.67
CA GLN A 194 7.58 -10.51 7.04
C GLN A 194 8.36 -10.11 5.76
N PHE A 195 7.93 -9.07 5.04
CA PHE A 195 8.60 -8.58 3.84
C PHE A 195 9.99 -8.02 4.15
N SER A 196 10.13 -7.29 5.23
CA SER A 196 11.37 -6.63 5.68
C SER A 196 12.18 -7.47 6.68
N LYS A 197 11.73 -8.71 7.00
CA LYS A 197 12.30 -9.54 8.07
C LYS A 197 13.81 -9.69 7.99
N ALA A 198 14.38 -9.83 6.79
CA ALA A 198 15.82 -9.95 6.60
C ALA A 198 16.62 -8.74 7.12
N LEU A 199 16.00 -7.57 7.26
CA LEU A 199 16.64 -6.35 7.74
C LEU A 199 16.71 -6.26 9.27
N TRP A 200 15.82 -6.96 10.00
CA TRP A 200 15.66 -6.84 11.45
C TRP A 200 15.55 -8.16 12.21
N ALA A 201 15.72 -9.31 11.53
CA ALA A 201 15.68 -10.62 12.19
C ALA A 201 16.82 -10.82 13.19
N ASP A 202 17.98 -10.24 12.94
CA ASP A 202 19.09 -10.16 13.88
C ASP A 202 18.89 -8.97 14.84
N ALA A 203 19.00 -9.22 16.15
CA ALA A 203 18.72 -8.23 17.16
C ALA A 203 19.70 -7.05 17.15
N ALA A 204 21.00 -7.31 16.94
CA ALA A 204 22.02 -6.26 16.90
C ALA A 204 21.82 -5.36 15.67
N ARG A 205 21.48 -5.97 14.51
CA ARG A 205 21.14 -5.23 13.29
C ARG A 205 19.87 -4.41 13.47
N ALA A 206 18.82 -4.98 14.07
CA ALA A 206 17.57 -4.26 14.35
C ALA A 206 17.81 -3.04 15.26
N GLU A 207 18.65 -3.20 16.29
CA GLU A 207 19.01 -2.10 17.19
C GLU A 207 19.83 -1.03 16.47
N ALA A 208 20.81 -1.41 15.66
CA ALA A 208 21.61 -0.46 14.87
C ALA A 208 20.73 0.35 13.92
N LEU A 209 19.79 -0.32 13.19
CA LEU A 209 18.82 0.35 12.36
C LEU A 209 17.91 1.29 13.15
N ALA A 210 17.42 0.85 14.30
CA ALA A 210 16.56 1.67 15.15
C ALA A 210 17.29 2.94 15.66
N ARG A 211 18.56 2.83 16.02
CA ARG A 211 19.38 3.97 16.44
C ARG A 211 19.57 5.02 15.35
N ALA A 212 19.62 4.60 14.09
CA ALA A 212 19.79 5.49 12.94
C ALA A 212 18.55 6.37 12.70
N TYR A 213 17.36 5.93 13.11
CA TYR A 213 16.15 6.76 13.03
C TYR A 213 16.11 7.82 14.15
N PRO A 214 15.68 9.07 13.88
CA PRO A 214 15.42 10.07 14.91
C PRO A 214 14.49 9.56 16.02
N LEU A 215 13.43 8.81 15.69
CA LEU A 215 12.50 8.24 16.67
C LEU A 215 13.05 7.00 17.41
N LYS A 216 14.30 6.58 17.13
CA LYS A 216 15.01 5.49 17.82
C LYS A 216 14.27 4.16 17.87
N ARG A 217 13.40 3.91 16.90
CA ARG A 217 12.70 2.63 16.70
C ARG A 217 12.46 2.32 15.23
N LEU A 218 12.23 1.06 14.91
CA LEU A 218 11.63 0.67 13.64
C LEU A 218 10.13 0.97 13.67
N GLY A 219 9.53 1.16 12.51
CA GLY A 219 8.10 1.33 12.41
C GLY A 219 7.35 0.01 12.58
N ASP A 220 6.10 0.10 13.01
CA ASP A 220 5.13 -0.99 13.03
C ASP A 220 4.05 -0.76 11.95
N PRO A 221 3.33 -1.81 11.49
CA PRO A 221 2.30 -1.67 10.47
C PRO A 221 1.23 -0.61 10.78
N ASP A 222 0.91 -0.41 12.05
CA ASP A 222 -0.08 0.58 12.51
C ASP A 222 0.39 2.03 12.33
N ASP A 223 1.71 2.28 12.34
CA ASP A 223 2.25 3.61 12.02
C ASP A 223 1.87 4.05 10.59
N VAL A 224 1.70 3.08 9.67
CA VAL A 224 1.30 3.32 8.28
C VAL A 224 -0.22 3.33 8.12
N ALA A 225 -0.92 2.45 8.85
CA ALA A 225 -2.35 2.25 8.72
C ALA A 225 -3.16 3.50 9.11
N GLY A 226 -2.76 4.21 10.16
CA GLY A 226 -3.42 5.45 10.57
C GLY A 226 -3.38 6.53 9.49
N VAL A 227 -2.25 6.67 8.78
CA VAL A 227 -2.13 7.61 7.65
C VAL A 227 -2.99 7.18 6.47
N ALA A 228 -3.09 5.87 6.20
CA ALA A 228 -3.98 5.35 5.16
C ALA A 228 -5.46 5.66 5.46
N VAL A 229 -5.91 5.51 6.71
CA VAL A 229 -7.26 5.89 7.15
C VAL A 229 -7.48 7.39 6.95
N MET A 230 -6.54 8.22 7.35
CA MET A 230 -6.60 9.68 7.14
C MET A 230 -6.81 10.03 5.67
N LEU A 231 -6.01 9.43 4.77
CA LEU A 231 -6.10 9.69 3.33
C LEU A 231 -7.41 9.17 2.71
N ALA A 232 -7.96 8.07 3.22
CA ALA A 232 -9.24 7.53 2.76
C ALA A 232 -10.43 8.38 3.22
N ALA A 233 -10.34 8.98 4.40
CA ALA A 233 -11.41 9.69 5.07
C ALA A 233 -11.48 11.19 4.70
N ARG A 234 -12.46 11.90 5.29
CA ARG A 234 -12.64 13.35 5.13
C ARG A 234 -11.44 14.14 5.66
N ALA A 235 -10.68 13.59 6.62
CA ALA A 235 -9.44 14.19 7.12
C ALA A 235 -8.42 14.46 6.01
N GLY A 236 -8.39 13.63 4.97
CA GLY A 236 -7.52 13.79 3.79
C GLY A 236 -8.17 14.51 2.61
N SER A 237 -9.32 15.16 2.75
CA SER A 237 -10.12 15.69 1.63
C SER A 237 -9.42 16.74 0.76
N PHE A 238 -8.38 17.40 1.27
CA PHE A 238 -7.60 18.37 0.50
C PHE A 238 -6.16 17.92 0.24
N ILE A 239 -5.91 16.58 0.29
CA ILE A 239 -4.60 15.98 0.06
C ILE A 239 -4.69 15.11 -1.19
N THR A 240 -4.00 15.48 -2.26
CA THR A 240 -3.87 14.69 -3.49
C THR A 240 -2.52 14.91 -4.15
N GLY A 241 -2.01 13.92 -4.88
CA GLY A 241 -0.70 13.94 -5.56
C GLY A 241 0.51 13.89 -4.61
N GLN A 242 0.29 13.67 -3.32
CA GLN A 242 1.35 13.72 -2.33
C GLN A 242 1.98 12.33 -2.09
N THR A 243 3.26 12.35 -1.70
CA THR A 243 3.95 11.20 -1.13
C THR A 243 4.25 11.49 0.33
N ILE A 244 3.55 10.82 1.23
CA ILE A 244 3.71 10.99 2.68
C ILE A 244 4.74 10.00 3.19
N VAL A 245 5.85 10.53 3.69
CA VAL A 245 6.93 9.73 4.28
C VAL A 245 6.55 9.33 5.71
N ILE A 246 6.71 8.03 6.01
CA ILE A 246 6.41 7.43 7.32
C ILE A 246 7.63 6.58 7.71
N ASP A 247 8.67 7.23 8.19
CA ASP A 247 9.98 6.61 8.35
C ASP A 247 10.69 6.96 9.68
N GLY A 248 10.00 7.54 10.63
CA GLY A 248 10.59 7.95 11.91
C GLY A 248 11.69 9.00 11.76
N GLY A 249 11.70 9.74 10.66
CA GLY A 249 12.67 10.78 10.34
C GLY A 249 13.93 10.29 9.63
N GLY A 250 13.94 9.05 9.14
CA GLY A 250 15.12 8.43 8.53
C GLY A 250 15.68 9.20 7.34
N LEU A 251 14.81 9.69 6.42
CA LEU A 251 15.24 10.46 5.26
C LEU A 251 15.87 11.81 5.60
N ILE A 252 15.41 12.46 6.66
CA ILE A 252 15.85 13.80 7.03
C ILE A 252 16.96 13.79 8.11
N GLY A 253 17.13 12.67 8.81
CA GLY A 253 18.07 12.52 9.92
C GLY A 253 19.55 12.50 9.52
N GLY A 254 19.84 12.58 8.27
CA GLY A 254 21.05 12.94 7.55
C GLY A 254 22.40 12.60 8.15
N GLY A 255 22.85 11.37 8.21
CA GLY A 255 24.26 11.13 8.52
C GLY A 255 24.64 9.68 8.80
N GLU A 256 23.81 8.91 9.44
CA GLU A 256 24.06 7.48 9.60
C GLU A 256 23.24 6.74 8.53
N ARG A 257 23.93 6.32 7.48
CA ARG A 257 23.35 5.65 6.31
C ARG A 257 22.57 4.42 6.75
N LEU A 258 21.26 4.41 6.48
CA LEU A 258 20.34 3.32 6.78
C LEU A 258 20.56 2.07 5.92
N LEU A 259 21.49 2.10 4.94
CA LEU A 259 21.81 0.97 4.05
C LEU A 259 23.32 0.92 3.78
#